data_96908ddf2a65d1c2b02e560706f2a783
#
_entry.id   96908ddf2a65d1c2b02e560706f2a783
#
_cell.length_a   1.000
_cell.length_b   1.000
_cell.length_c   1.000
_cell.angle_alpha   90.00
_cell.angle_beta   90.00
_cell.angle_gamma   90.00
#
_symmetry.space_group_name_H-M   'P 1'
#
loop_
_entity.id
_entity.type
_entity.pdbx_description
1 polymer ?
#
loop_
_entity_poly.entity_id
_entity_poly.type
_entity_poly.pdbx_seq_one_letter_code
_entity_poly.pdbx_strand_id
1 'polypeptide(L)'
;MKTIQKLPKLPVFRSEREHKYFCEKSNKWLKYSTTQVCNELDEKAKEIIEHTRHIWQPRGETVNYCLEQKMLGSLDIDMGEYEHIVKPLFNHYLFKHFIPMGVEYMMSNPDKDIGGQLDLIGYDYETEQIRLLDLKTKGSTKSGFYKRERVGTHYIQEIDKYWQEPYSTDKQLGCYVEMLKLNCDIEPDVCNTIWAYPEVCIIGPNQPVDRCKLAWQEAWENFEAKQELF
;
A
#
# COMPACT_ATOMS: atom_id res chain seq x y z
N MET A 1 -28.01 2.10 -7.70
CA MET A 1 -26.61 1.66 -7.72
C MET A 1 -25.74 2.89 -7.93
N LYS A 2 -24.78 3.20 -7.04
CA LYS A 2 -23.83 4.28 -7.28
C LYS A 2 -22.98 3.87 -8.50
N THR A 3 -22.85 4.75 -9.47
CA THR A 3 -21.93 4.51 -10.60
C THR A 3 -20.50 4.69 -10.09
N ILE A 4 -19.74 3.60 -10.00
CA ILE A 4 -18.35 3.63 -9.61
C ILE A 4 -17.52 3.99 -10.84
N GLN A 5 -16.81 5.11 -10.79
CA GLN A 5 -15.97 5.57 -11.88
C GLN A 5 -14.50 5.32 -11.55
N LYS A 6 -13.73 4.95 -12.56
CA LYS A 6 -12.26 4.94 -12.47
C LYS A 6 -11.76 6.36 -12.26
N LEU A 7 -10.69 6.49 -11.47
CA LEU A 7 -10.01 7.76 -11.30
C LEU A 7 -9.42 8.25 -12.63
N PRO A 8 -9.44 9.56 -12.91
CA PRO A 8 -8.83 10.11 -14.09
C PRO A 8 -7.30 9.95 -14.04
N LYS A 9 -6.66 9.67 -15.16
CA LYS A 9 -5.20 9.67 -15.19
C LYS A 9 -4.68 11.08 -14.90
N LEU A 10 -3.83 11.21 -13.90
CA LEU A 10 -3.20 12.48 -13.54
C LEU A 10 -1.93 12.72 -14.37
N PRO A 11 -1.57 14.00 -14.60
CA PRO A 11 -0.35 14.37 -15.29
C PRO A 11 0.87 14.27 -14.36
N VAL A 12 1.09 13.07 -13.84
CA VAL A 12 2.20 12.73 -12.94
C VAL A 12 2.81 11.44 -13.43
N PHE A 13 4.13 11.36 -13.49
CA PHE A 13 4.84 10.12 -13.80
C PHE A 13 6.05 9.94 -12.90
N ARG A 14 6.49 8.71 -12.75
CA ARG A 14 7.63 8.31 -11.93
C ARG A 14 8.78 7.87 -12.82
N SER A 15 9.98 8.36 -12.53
CA SER A 15 11.20 7.79 -13.10
C SER A 15 11.51 6.45 -12.44
N GLU A 16 11.56 5.37 -13.21
CA GLU A 16 11.89 4.04 -12.71
C GLU A 16 13.32 4.00 -12.13
N ARG A 17 14.27 4.71 -12.77
CA ARG A 17 15.67 4.74 -12.39
C ARG A 17 15.92 5.49 -11.08
N GLU A 18 15.28 6.64 -10.90
CA GLU A 18 15.58 7.56 -9.79
C GLU A 18 14.50 7.54 -8.70
N HIS A 19 13.38 6.84 -8.93
CA HIS A 19 12.20 6.83 -8.07
C HIS A 19 11.68 8.23 -7.72
N LYS A 20 11.91 9.20 -8.62
CA LYS A 20 11.40 10.56 -8.50
C LYS A 20 10.13 10.75 -9.31
N TYR A 21 9.31 11.67 -8.87
CA TYR A 21 8.05 11.99 -9.54
C TYR A 21 8.19 13.33 -10.30
N PHE A 22 7.67 13.37 -11.50
CA PHE A 22 7.52 14.59 -12.28
C PHE A 22 6.06 14.97 -12.36
N CYS A 23 5.75 16.22 -12.02
CA CYS A 23 4.41 16.78 -12.14
C CYS A 23 4.35 17.68 -13.39
N GLU A 24 3.65 17.24 -14.44
CA GLU A 24 3.51 18.01 -15.67
C GLU A 24 2.77 19.33 -15.43
N LYS A 25 1.78 19.35 -14.53
CA LYS A 25 1.01 20.56 -14.21
C LYS A 25 1.89 21.69 -13.68
N SER A 26 2.87 21.38 -12.85
CA SER A 26 3.84 22.34 -12.31
C SER A 26 5.15 22.37 -13.11
N ASN A 27 5.29 21.49 -14.10
CA ASN A 27 6.47 21.30 -14.96
C ASN A 27 7.78 21.15 -14.16
N LYS A 28 7.75 20.35 -13.10
CA LYS A 28 8.93 20.15 -12.25
C LYS A 28 9.05 18.73 -11.73
N TRP A 29 10.29 18.31 -11.45
CA TRP A 29 10.57 17.16 -10.62
C TRP A 29 10.26 17.50 -9.16
N LEU A 30 9.50 16.63 -8.50
CA LEU A 30 9.16 16.79 -7.10
C LEU A 30 10.35 16.35 -6.23
N LYS A 31 10.62 17.14 -5.19
CA LYS A 31 11.80 16.97 -4.34
C LYS A 31 11.71 15.72 -3.48
N TYR A 32 10.51 15.36 -3.04
CA TYR A 32 10.28 14.30 -2.08
C TYR A 32 9.32 13.24 -2.61
N SER A 33 9.43 12.03 -2.06
CA SER A 33 8.42 10.98 -2.21
C SER A 33 7.72 10.74 -0.88
N THR A 34 6.50 10.20 -0.92
CA THR A 34 5.76 9.77 0.28
C THR A 34 6.61 8.89 1.18
N THR A 35 7.32 7.92 0.60
CA THR A 35 8.16 6.98 1.35
C THR A 35 9.32 7.68 2.08
N GLN A 36 9.94 8.69 1.47
CA GLN A 36 11.02 9.46 2.12
C GLN A 36 10.54 10.23 3.35
N VAL A 37 9.34 10.81 3.28
CA VAL A 37 8.76 11.57 4.40
C VAL A 37 8.28 10.63 5.51
N CYS A 38 7.64 9.51 5.14
CA CYS A 38 7.03 8.60 6.11
C CYS A 38 8.04 7.69 6.82
N ASN A 39 9.17 7.37 6.18
CA ASN A 39 10.17 6.43 6.70
C ASN A 39 11.35 7.18 7.30
N GLU A 40 11.18 7.62 8.55
CA GLU A 40 12.30 8.09 9.36
C GLU A 40 13.10 6.91 9.90
N LEU A 41 14.07 6.46 9.13
CA LEU A 41 14.96 5.38 9.51
C LEU A 41 16.31 5.97 9.95
N ASP A 42 16.86 5.44 11.03
CA ASP A 42 18.25 5.71 11.38
C ASP A 42 19.22 5.09 10.33
N GLU A 43 20.48 5.54 10.33
CA GLU A 43 21.46 5.09 9.34
C GLU A 43 21.67 3.57 9.37
N LYS A 44 21.66 2.97 10.57
CA LYS A 44 21.80 1.51 10.72
C LYS A 44 20.63 0.75 10.10
N ALA A 45 19.41 1.24 10.29
CA ALA A 45 18.23 0.63 9.66
C ALA A 45 18.27 0.79 8.14
N LYS A 46 18.72 1.93 7.62
CA LYS A 46 18.91 2.15 6.18
C LYS A 46 19.95 1.18 5.60
N GLU A 47 21.09 0.98 6.27
CA GLU A 47 22.11 0.02 5.85
C GLU A 47 21.58 -1.42 5.79
N ILE A 48 20.80 -1.85 6.80
CA ILE A 48 20.19 -3.19 6.82
C ILE A 48 19.20 -3.35 5.66
N ILE A 49 18.37 -2.35 5.41
CA ILE A 49 17.40 -2.36 4.32
C ILE A 49 18.13 -2.44 2.98
N GLU A 50 19.16 -1.65 2.77
CA GLU A 50 19.92 -1.67 1.52
C GLU A 50 20.65 -2.99 1.33
N HIS A 51 21.27 -3.52 2.39
CA HIS A 51 21.95 -4.83 2.33
C HIS A 51 20.99 -5.97 1.96
N THR A 52 19.74 -5.92 2.42
CA THR A 52 18.74 -6.94 2.14
C THR A 52 17.85 -6.63 0.93
N ARG A 53 18.14 -5.56 0.20
CA ARG A 53 17.35 -5.07 -0.94
C ARG A 53 17.11 -6.13 -2.00
N HIS A 54 18.15 -6.91 -2.32
CA HIS A 54 18.09 -7.99 -3.31
C HIS A 54 17.10 -9.12 -2.93
N ILE A 55 16.64 -9.18 -1.68
CA ILE A 55 15.66 -10.17 -1.20
C ILE A 55 14.24 -9.60 -1.22
N TRP A 56 14.05 -8.39 -0.68
CA TRP A 56 12.70 -7.85 -0.50
C TRP A 56 12.17 -7.11 -1.73
N GLN A 57 13.04 -6.47 -2.52
CA GLN A 57 12.62 -5.65 -3.65
C GLN A 57 11.99 -6.50 -4.78
N PRO A 58 12.62 -7.58 -5.29
CA PRO A 58 12.03 -8.40 -6.34
C PRO A 58 10.68 -8.99 -5.92
N ARG A 59 10.57 -9.41 -4.65
CA ARG A 59 9.30 -9.89 -4.09
C ARG A 59 8.24 -8.81 -4.11
N GLY A 60 8.55 -7.61 -3.60
CA GLY A 60 7.63 -6.49 -3.56
C GLY A 60 7.15 -6.10 -4.95
N GLU A 61 8.07 -5.93 -5.89
CA GLU A 61 7.78 -5.55 -7.27
C GLU A 61 6.91 -6.60 -7.97
N THR A 62 7.24 -7.90 -7.85
CA THR A 62 6.45 -8.96 -8.49
C THR A 62 5.05 -9.05 -7.89
N VAL A 63 4.90 -9.01 -6.57
CA VAL A 63 3.58 -9.12 -5.93
C VAL A 63 2.72 -7.90 -6.25
N ASN A 64 3.29 -6.69 -6.25
CA ASN A 64 2.61 -5.47 -6.68
C ASN A 64 2.16 -5.55 -8.14
N TYR A 65 3.06 -5.94 -9.05
CA TYR A 65 2.73 -6.16 -10.46
C TYR A 65 1.58 -7.16 -10.63
N CYS A 66 1.62 -8.28 -9.92
CA CYS A 66 0.56 -9.27 -9.98
C CYS A 66 -0.79 -8.72 -9.50
N LEU A 67 -0.79 -7.93 -8.40
CA LEU A 67 -2.00 -7.28 -7.91
C LEU A 67 -2.55 -6.29 -8.93
N GLU A 68 -1.68 -5.45 -9.51
CA GLU A 68 -2.05 -4.51 -10.56
C GLU A 68 -2.70 -5.24 -11.73
N GLN A 69 -2.06 -6.27 -12.29
CA GLN A 69 -2.57 -7.03 -13.42
C GLN A 69 -3.93 -7.68 -13.09
N LYS A 70 -4.08 -8.23 -11.88
CA LYS A 70 -5.35 -8.79 -11.41
C LYS A 70 -6.46 -7.74 -11.37
N MET A 71 -6.16 -6.56 -10.84
CA MET A 71 -7.13 -5.47 -10.74
C MET A 71 -7.48 -4.86 -12.10
N LEU A 72 -6.58 -4.94 -13.08
CA LEU A 72 -6.82 -4.53 -14.46
C LEU A 72 -7.57 -5.60 -15.29
N GLY A 73 -7.80 -6.79 -14.74
CA GLY A 73 -8.56 -7.88 -15.37
C GLY A 73 -7.74 -8.80 -16.26
N SER A 74 -6.41 -8.82 -16.13
CA SER A 74 -5.55 -9.77 -16.83
C SER A 74 -5.85 -11.21 -16.40
N LEU A 75 -5.91 -12.12 -17.38
CA LEU A 75 -6.24 -13.53 -17.14
C LEU A 75 -5.00 -14.40 -16.94
N ASP A 76 -3.91 -14.04 -17.59
CA ASP A 76 -2.64 -14.77 -17.54
C ASP A 76 -1.59 -13.87 -16.86
N ILE A 77 -1.27 -14.18 -15.60
CA ILE A 77 -0.37 -13.39 -14.76
C ILE A 77 0.76 -14.30 -14.32
N ASP A 78 1.97 -14.00 -14.80
CA ASP A 78 3.18 -14.69 -14.34
C ASP A 78 3.51 -14.25 -12.90
N MET A 79 3.40 -15.21 -11.98
CA MET A 79 3.68 -14.99 -10.56
C MET A 79 5.11 -15.34 -10.17
N GLY A 80 5.86 -15.96 -11.09
CA GLY A 80 7.24 -16.40 -10.86
C GLY A 80 7.39 -17.25 -9.59
N GLU A 81 8.47 -17.08 -8.90
CA GLU A 81 8.75 -17.78 -7.63
C GLU A 81 7.86 -17.33 -6.45
N TYR A 82 7.10 -16.24 -6.60
CA TYR A 82 6.24 -15.68 -5.55
C TYR A 82 4.79 -16.15 -5.62
N GLU A 83 4.50 -17.18 -6.38
CA GLU A 83 3.15 -17.76 -6.51
C GLU A 83 2.51 -18.08 -5.15
N HIS A 84 3.32 -18.55 -4.20
CA HIS A 84 2.91 -18.90 -2.83
C HIS A 84 2.50 -17.67 -1.98
N ILE A 85 2.83 -16.44 -2.41
CA ILE A 85 2.38 -15.18 -1.82
C ILE A 85 1.21 -14.61 -2.61
N VAL A 86 1.27 -14.68 -3.94
CA VAL A 86 0.29 -14.07 -4.83
C VAL A 86 -1.05 -14.81 -4.82
N LYS A 87 -1.04 -16.16 -4.81
CA LYS A 87 -2.29 -16.95 -4.79
C LYS A 87 -3.16 -16.66 -3.56
N PRO A 88 -2.64 -16.64 -2.32
CA PRO A 88 -3.42 -16.24 -1.16
C PRO A 88 -3.97 -14.82 -1.25
N LEU A 89 -3.18 -13.87 -1.80
CA LEU A 89 -3.61 -12.51 -2.06
C LEU A 89 -4.82 -12.49 -3.02
N PHE A 90 -4.73 -13.18 -4.15
CA PHE A 90 -5.80 -13.21 -5.15
C PHE A 90 -7.09 -13.88 -4.66
N ASN A 91 -6.95 -14.84 -3.76
CA ASN A 91 -8.07 -15.59 -3.20
C ASN A 91 -8.70 -14.92 -1.98
N HIS A 92 -8.12 -13.80 -1.51
CA HIS A 92 -8.68 -13.10 -0.36
C HIS A 92 -10.11 -12.61 -0.66
N TYR A 93 -10.99 -12.78 0.33
CA TYR A 93 -12.42 -12.53 0.21
C TYR A 93 -12.75 -11.11 -0.27
N LEU A 94 -12.02 -10.10 0.20
CA LEU A 94 -12.20 -8.70 -0.20
C LEU A 94 -12.26 -8.55 -1.72
N PHE A 95 -11.38 -9.20 -2.47
CA PHE A 95 -11.28 -9.02 -3.93
C PHE A 95 -12.43 -9.67 -4.73
N LYS A 96 -13.32 -10.43 -4.08
CA LYS A 96 -14.53 -10.93 -4.72
C LYS A 96 -15.60 -9.85 -4.88
N HIS A 97 -15.55 -8.83 -4.05
CA HIS A 97 -16.55 -7.76 -3.95
C HIS A 97 -15.96 -6.36 -4.20
N PHE A 98 -14.72 -6.30 -4.67
CA PHE A 98 -13.96 -5.07 -4.82
C PHE A 98 -13.89 -4.62 -6.27
N ILE A 99 -14.28 -3.37 -6.54
CA ILE A 99 -14.10 -2.72 -7.83
C ILE A 99 -12.99 -1.70 -7.74
N PRO A 100 -11.88 -1.89 -8.47
CA PRO A 100 -10.79 -0.94 -8.48
C PRO A 100 -11.20 0.38 -9.15
N MET A 101 -10.93 1.49 -8.48
CA MET A 101 -11.06 2.85 -8.99
C MET A 101 -9.71 3.39 -9.46
N GLY A 102 -8.63 3.04 -8.77
CA GLY A 102 -7.25 3.36 -9.12
C GLY A 102 -6.29 2.29 -8.63
N VAL A 103 -5.32 1.93 -9.47
CA VAL A 103 -4.30 0.90 -9.20
C VAL A 103 -2.95 1.50 -9.57
N GLU A 104 -1.93 1.32 -8.74
CA GLU A 104 -0.60 1.95 -8.93
C GLU A 104 -0.75 3.42 -9.32
N TYR A 105 -1.62 4.12 -8.59
CA TYR A 105 -2.11 5.43 -9.00
C TYR A 105 -1.19 6.55 -8.52
N MET A 106 -0.55 7.22 -9.48
CA MET A 106 0.42 8.28 -9.22
C MET A 106 -0.27 9.62 -8.96
N MET A 107 0.16 10.29 -7.90
CA MET A 107 -0.37 11.58 -7.46
C MET A 107 0.75 12.52 -7.02
N SER A 108 0.41 13.80 -6.91
CA SER A 108 1.34 14.83 -6.42
C SER A 108 0.65 15.84 -5.52
N ASN A 109 1.41 16.39 -4.60
CA ASN A 109 1.09 17.63 -3.91
C ASN A 109 2.21 18.65 -4.24
N PRO A 110 2.01 19.52 -5.24
CA PRO A 110 3.03 20.49 -5.68
C PRO A 110 3.39 21.52 -4.60
N ASP A 111 2.48 21.82 -3.67
CA ASP A 111 2.72 22.81 -2.61
C ASP A 111 3.70 22.25 -1.56
N LYS A 112 3.63 20.97 -1.27
CA LYS A 112 4.58 20.25 -0.42
C LYS A 112 5.78 19.68 -1.19
N ASP A 113 5.82 19.85 -2.51
CA ASP A 113 6.86 19.31 -3.39
C ASP A 113 7.04 17.80 -3.27
N ILE A 114 5.92 17.05 -3.10
CA ILE A 114 5.89 15.62 -2.85
C ILE A 114 5.10 14.87 -3.92
N GLY A 115 5.62 13.71 -4.32
CA GLY A 115 4.94 12.73 -5.17
C GLY A 115 4.74 11.41 -4.48
N GLY A 116 3.71 10.68 -4.88
CA GLY A 116 3.41 9.37 -4.35
C GLY A 116 2.64 8.50 -5.34
N GLN A 117 2.69 7.21 -5.09
CA GLN A 117 1.96 6.19 -5.85
C GLN A 117 1.25 5.30 -4.83
N LEU A 118 -0.07 5.35 -4.82
CA LEU A 118 -0.87 4.44 -4.01
C LEU A 118 -1.02 3.09 -4.73
N ASP A 119 -1.05 2.01 -3.98
CA ASP A 119 -1.15 0.67 -4.57
C ASP A 119 -2.55 0.40 -5.11
N LEU A 120 -3.59 0.67 -4.30
CA LEU A 120 -4.96 0.35 -4.69
C LEU A 120 -5.99 1.24 -3.97
N ILE A 121 -6.94 1.77 -4.72
CA ILE A 121 -8.18 2.35 -4.19
C ILE A 121 -9.37 1.79 -4.96
N GLY A 122 -10.45 1.50 -4.28
CA GLY A 122 -11.65 0.97 -4.92
C GLY A 122 -12.86 0.92 -4.01
N TYR A 123 -13.95 0.45 -4.58
CA TYR A 123 -15.23 0.32 -3.90
C TYR A 123 -15.48 -1.14 -3.49
N ASP A 124 -15.73 -1.35 -2.22
CA ASP A 124 -16.13 -2.62 -1.65
C ASP A 124 -17.66 -2.69 -1.60
N TYR A 125 -18.25 -3.54 -2.42
CA TYR A 125 -19.72 -3.70 -2.49
C TYR A 125 -20.35 -4.31 -1.25
N GLU A 126 -19.59 -5.08 -0.50
CA GLU A 126 -20.13 -5.74 0.67
C GLU A 126 -20.35 -4.75 1.82
N THR A 127 -19.43 -3.82 1.98
CA THR A 127 -19.49 -2.80 3.03
C THR A 127 -19.99 -1.44 2.53
N GLU A 128 -20.19 -1.30 1.21
CA GLU A 128 -20.56 -0.06 0.53
C GLU A 128 -19.57 1.10 0.78
N GLN A 129 -18.28 0.77 0.93
CA GLN A 129 -17.21 1.72 1.28
C GLN A 129 -16.19 1.88 0.17
N ILE A 130 -15.66 3.09 0.03
CA ILE A 130 -14.42 3.35 -0.71
C ILE A 130 -13.25 3.04 0.23
N ARG A 131 -12.40 2.07 -0.17
CA ARG A 131 -11.24 1.63 0.59
C ARG A 131 -9.96 2.07 -0.09
N LEU A 132 -9.07 2.67 0.69
CA LEU A 132 -7.68 2.89 0.31
C LEU A 132 -6.83 1.76 0.89
N LEU A 133 -6.08 1.08 0.04
CA LEU A 133 -5.34 -0.13 0.39
C LEU A 133 -3.86 0.04 0.05
N ASP A 134 -2.99 -0.23 1.01
CA ASP A 134 -1.54 -0.22 0.85
C ASP A 134 -1.00 -1.64 1.01
N LEU A 135 -0.23 -2.14 0.02
CA LEU A 135 0.27 -3.51 -0.02
C LEU A 135 1.66 -3.62 0.60
N LYS A 136 1.80 -4.53 1.54
CA LYS A 136 3.08 -4.87 2.19
C LYS A 136 3.36 -6.36 2.06
N THR A 137 4.52 -6.71 1.50
CA THR A 137 4.94 -8.10 1.32
C THR A 137 5.89 -8.53 2.44
N LYS A 138 5.76 -9.77 2.88
CA LYS A 138 6.62 -10.39 3.89
C LYS A 138 7.20 -11.69 3.37
N GLY A 139 8.47 -11.95 3.68
CA GLY A 139 9.18 -13.17 3.23
C GLY A 139 8.91 -14.40 4.08
N SER A 140 8.36 -14.24 5.26
CA SER A 140 8.05 -15.36 6.16
C SER A 140 6.91 -15.02 7.10
N THR A 141 6.19 -16.03 7.52
CA THR A 141 5.28 -15.97 8.67
C THR A 141 6.10 -16.22 9.95
N LYS A 142 5.93 -15.37 10.96
CA LYS A 142 6.58 -15.58 12.26
C LYS A 142 6.01 -16.83 12.94
N SER A 143 6.84 -17.51 13.72
CA SER A 143 6.39 -18.58 14.63
C SER A 143 5.24 -18.06 15.51
N GLY A 144 4.14 -18.81 15.59
CA GLY A 144 2.94 -18.39 16.31
C GLY A 144 1.92 -17.62 15.49
N PHE A 145 2.20 -17.36 14.21
CA PHE A 145 1.29 -16.68 13.30
C PHE A 145 0.02 -17.49 13.02
N TYR A 146 0.14 -18.83 13.02
CA TYR A 146 -0.97 -19.75 12.85
C TYR A 146 -1.21 -20.58 14.09
N LYS A 147 -2.44 -20.68 14.50
CA LYS A 147 -2.90 -21.69 15.43
C LYS A 147 -3.32 -22.92 14.62
N ARG A 148 -2.64 -24.04 14.82
CA ARG A 148 -3.07 -25.34 14.27
C ARG A 148 -4.05 -25.97 15.24
N GLU A 149 -5.28 -26.13 14.83
CA GLU A 149 -6.28 -26.88 15.58
C GLU A 149 -6.60 -28.18 14.86
N ARG A 150 -6.58 -29.29 15.59
CA ARG A 150 -6.94 -30.60 15.05
C ARG A 150 -8.45 -30.75 15.08
N VAL A 151 -9.09 -30.85 13.90
CA VAL A 151 -10.51 -31.13 13.77
C VAL A 151 -10.64 -32.49 13.09
N GLY A 152 -10.91 -33.56 13.91
CA GLY A 152 -10.97 -34.92 13.41
C GLY A 152 -9.62 -35.41 12.87
N THR A 153 -9.57 -35.79 11.58
CA THR A 153 -8.36 -36.25 10.89
C THR A 153 -7.63 -35.10 10.16
N HIS A 154 -8.19 -33.90 10.13
CA HIS A 154 -7.63 -32.73 9.44
C HIS A 154 -7.12 -31.70 10.43
N TYR A 155 -6.14 -30.89 9.97
CA TYR A 155 -5.70 -29.70 10.68
C TYR A 155 -6.30 -28.48 9.99
N ILE A 156 -6.99 -27.65 10.77
CA ILE A 156 -7.39 -26.31 10.34
C ILE A 156 -6.30 -25.36 10.83
N GLN A 157 -5.80 -24.55 9.90
CA GLN A 157 -4.82 -23.54 10.19
C GLN A 157 -5.53 -22.18 10.18
N GLU A 158 -5.75 -21.61 11.33
CA GLU A 158 -6.36 -20.29 11.49
C GLU A 158 -5.29 -19.26 11.85
N ILE A 159 -5.50 -18.04 11.39
CA ILE A 159 -4.67 -16.90 11.80
C ILE A 159 -4.90 -16.68 13.28
N ASP A 160 -3.81 -16.49 14.05
CA ASP A 160 -3.91 -16.20 15.46
C ASP A 160 -4.79 -14.95 15.66
N LYS A 161 -5.83 -15.06 16.50
CA LYS A 161 -6.71 -13.94 16.85
C LYS A 161 -5.98 -12.77 17.52
N TYR A 162 -4.76 -12.96 17.97
CA TYR A 162 -3.88 -11.94 18.55
C TYR A 162 -2.88 -11.37 17.53
N TRP A 163 -3.02 -11.73 16.23
CA TRP A 163 -2.17 -11.16 15.20
C TRP A 163 -2.26 -9.63 15.22
N GLN A 164 -1.11 -8.99 15.17
CA GLN A 164 -0.99 -7.53 15.10
C GLN A 164 -0.19 -7.14 13.86
N GLU A 165 -0.50 -5.98 13.33
CA GLU A 165 0.27 -5.43 12.22
C GLU A 165 1.75 -5.29 12.61
N PRO A 166 2.67 -5.68 11.73
CA PRO A 166 4.11 -5.58 11.99
C PRO A 166 4.59 -4.16 12.27
N TYR A 167 3.94 -3.18 11.67
CA TYR A 167 4.17 -1.74 11.85
C TYR A 167 2.99 -0.94 11.30
N SER A 168 2.86 0.32 11.74
CA SER A 168 1.81 1.21 11.23
C SER A 168 2.15 1.75 9.84
N THR A 169 1.13 1.83 8.97
CA THR A 169 1.17 2.50 7.67
C THR A 169 0.38 3.79 7.66
N ASP A 170 -0.13 4.23 8.81
CA ASP A 170 -1.03 5.38 8.95
C ASP A 170 -0.49 6.64 8.26
N LYS A 171 0.80 6.93 8.42
CA LYS A 171 1.46 8.09 7.79
C LYS A 171 1.38 8.05 6.26
N GLN A 172 1.68 6.90 5.68
CA GLN A 172 1.66 6.70 4.23
C GLN A 172 0.24 6.77 3.68
N LEU A 173 -0.70 6.10 4.33
CA LEU A 173 -2.12 6.13 3.98
C LEU A 173 -2.68 7.56 4.10
N GLY A 174 -2.33 8.30 5.16
CA GLY A 174 -2.74 9.69 5.33
C GLY A 174 -2.23 10.63 4.24
N CYS A 175 -0.98 10.45 3.79
CA CYS A 175 -0.44 11.16 2.64
C CYS A 175 -1.27 10.91 1.38
N TYR A 176 -1.63 9.67 1.11
CA TYR A 176 -2.45 9.32 -0.05
C TYR A 176 -3.88 9.86 0.06
N VAL A 177 -4.46 9.88 1.27
CA VAL A 177 -5.77 10.52 1.51
C VAL A 177 -5.73 12.02 1.17
N GLU A 178 -4.69 12.74 1.63
CA GLU A 178 -4.50 14.16 1.30
C GLU A 178 -4.36 14.36 -0.21
N MET A 179 -3.54 13.54 -0.87
CA MET A 179 -3.34 13.64 -2.31
C MET A 179 -4.61 13.28 -3.11
N LEU A 180 -5.39 12.28 -2.71
CA LEU A 180 -6.66 11.93 -3.34
C LEU A 180 -7.66 13.08 -3.25
N LYS A 181 -7.75 13.70 -2.07
CA LYS A 181 -8.61 14.87 -1.88
C LYS A 181 -8.19 16.04 -2.76
N LEU A 182 -6.88 16.31 -2.82
CA LEU A 182 -6.32 17.41 -3.62
C LEU A 182 -6.49 17.20 -5.13
N ASN A 183 -6.24 15.99 -5.64
CA ASN A 183 -6.18 15.73 -7.08
C ASN A 183 -7.52 15.28 -7.68
N CYS A 184 -8.38 14.63 -6.91
CA CYS A 184 -9.59 13.96 -7.40
C CYS A 184 -10.86 14.37 -6.63
N ASP A 185 -10.75 15.15 -5.57
CA ASP A 185 -11.84 15.47 -4.63
C ASP A 185 -12.50 14.20 -4.04
N ILE A 186 -11.73 13.15 -3.87
CA ILE A 186 -12.17 11.88 -3.28
C ILE A 186 -11.55 11.72 -1.90
N GLU A 187 -12.38 11.26 -0.97
CA GLU A 187 -11.97 10.85 0.36
C GLU A 187 -12.44 9.40 0.57
N PRO A 188 -11.54 8.46 0.88
CA PRO A 188 -11.95 7.09 1.20
C PRO A 188 -12.75 7.06 2.51
N ASP A 189 -13.61 6.06 2.65
CA ASP A 189 -14.35 5.83 3.91
C ASP A 189 -13.45 5.15 4.95
N VAL A 190 -12.46 4.37 4.49
CA VAL A 190 -11.57 3.60 5.35
C VAL A 190 -10.24 3.31 4.66
N CYS A 191 -9.19 3.20 5.48
CA CYS A 191 -7.86 2.78 5.05
C CYS A 191 -7.53 1.40 5.63
N ASN A 192 -6.81 0.58 4.88
CA ASN A 192 -6.32 -0.71 5.33
C ASN A 192 -4.94 -1.01 4.75
N THR A 193 -4.18 -1.86 5.42
CA THR A 193 -2.97 -2.45 4.87
C THR A 193 -3.24 -3.88 4.44
N ILE A 194 -2.81 -4.24 3.25
CA ILE A 194 -2.79 -5.62 2.77
C ILE A 194 -1.45 -6.22 3.17
N TRP A 195 -1.47 -7.26 3.99
CA TRP A 195 -0.29 -8.00 4.41
C TRP A 195 -0.20 -9.31 3.64
N ALA A 196 0.65 -9.35 2.60
CA ALA A 196 0.86 -10.55 1.79
C ALA A 196 2.07 -11.34 2.33
N TYR A 197 1.79 -12.51 2.88
CA TYR A 197 2.76 -13.47 3.40
C TYR A 197 2.79 -14.74 2.55
N PRO A 198 3.82 -15.58 2.68
CA PRO A 198 3.74 -16.94 2.19
C PRO A 198 2.50 -17.66 2.75
N GLU A 199 1.70 -18.24 1.86
CA GLU A 199 0.50 -19.04 2.14
C GLU A 199 -0.70 -18.28 2.76
N VAL A 200 -0.58 -16.97 3.05
CA VAL A 200 -1.71 -16.20 3.61
C VAL A 200 -1.69 -14.73 3.21
N CYS A 201 -2.87 -14.17 3.01
CA CYS A 201 -3.10 -12.73 2.89
C CYS A 201 -4.00 -12.26 4.04
N ILE A 202 -3.64 -11.17 4.68
CA ILE A 202 -4.42 -10.55 5.74
C ILE A 202 -4.71 -9.10 5.34
N ILE A 203 -5.97 -8.72 5.43
CA ILE A 203 -6.32 -7.30 5.43
C ILE A 203 -6.26 -6.82 6.87
N GLY A 204 -5.40 -5.87 7.14
CA GLY A 204 -5.29 -5.25 8.46
C GLY A 204 -6.59 -4.59 8.91
N PRO A 205 -6.70 -4.21 10.19
CA PRO A 205 -7.90 -3.59 10.71
C PRO A 205 -8.23 -2.31 9.96
N ASN A 206 -9.52 -1.96 9.97
CA ASN A 206 -9.99 -0.69 9.44
C ASN A 206 -9.36 0.46 10.22
N GLN A 207 -8.62 1.31 9.52
CA GLN A 207 -8.00 2.50 10.11
C GLN A 207 -8.88 3.72 9.76
N PRO A 208 -9.33 4.49 10.77
CA PRO A 208 -10.08 5.71 10.52
C PRO A 208 -9.25 6.71 9.69
N VAL A 209 -9.87 7.30 8.70
CA VAL A 209 -9.22 8.25 7.78
C VAL A 209 -8.62 9.44 8.54
N ASP A 210 -9.33 9.97 9.54
CA ASP A 210 -8.84 11.09 10.34
C ASP A 210 -7.58 10.74 11.15
N ARG A 211 -7.47 9.49 11.62
CA ARG A 211 -6.25 9.01 12.28
C ARG A 211 -5.06 9.00 11.29
N CYS A 212 -5.29 8.52 10.08
CA CYS A 212 -4.27 8.51 9.04
C CYS A 212 -3.83 9.94 8.66
N LYS A 213 -4.80 10.86 8.50
CA LYS A 213 -4.51 12.29 8.24
C LYS A 213 -3.67 12.92 9.34
N LEU A 214 -4.03 12.67 10.61
CA LEU A 214 -3.27 13.20 11.75
C LEU A 214 -1.84 12.65 11.76
N ALA A 215 -1.67 11.35 11.60
CA ALA A 215 -0.35 10.72 11.55
C ALA A 215 0.51 11.25 10.39
N TRP A 216 -0.09 11.54 9.25
CA TRP A 216 0.58 12.18 8.13
C TRP A 216 0.98 13.63 8.44
N GLN A 217 0.08 14.42 9.02
CA GLN A 217 0.37 15.80 9.39
C GLN A 217 1.55 15.88 10.35
N GLU A 218 1.56 15.07 11.41
CA GLU A 218 2.67 14.98 12.35
C GLU A 218 3.99 14.56 11.66
N ALA A 219 3.92 13.60 10.73
CA ALA A 219 5.10 13.17 9.98
C ALA A 219 5.65 14.29 9.09
N TRP A 220 4.77 15.05 8.44
CA TRP A 220 5.16 16.17 7.59
C TRP A 220 5.79 17.30 8.40
N GLU A 221 5.16 17.72 9.50
CA GLU A 221 5.69 18.76 10.39
C GLU A 221 7.08 18.39 10.93
N ASN A 222 7.27 17.15 11.37
CA ASN A 222 8.58 16.66 11.82
C ASN A 222 9.62 16.65 10.70
N PHE A 223 9.21 16.30 9.48
CA PHE A 223 10.08 16.29 8.32
C PHE A 223 10.52 17.72 7.94
N GLU A 224 9.57 18.67 7.88
CA GLU A 224 9.88 20.09 7.59
C GLU A 224 10.83 20.69 8.62
N ALA A 225 10.54 20.49 9.91
CA ALA A 225 11.40 21.00 10.99
C ALA A 225 12.86 20.49 10.87
N LYS A 226 13.05 19.27 10.39
CA LYS A 226 14.41 18.74 10.14
C LYS A 226 15.09 19.37 8.93
N GLN A 227 14.32 19.71 7.88
CA GLN A 227 14.88 20.34 6.67
C GLN A 227 15.33 21.80 6.96
N GLU A 228 14.71 22.48 7.92
CA GLU A 228 15.08 23.83 8.31
C GLU A 228 16.38 23.90 9.15
N LEU A 229 16.83 22.77 9.71
CA LEU A 229 18.04 22.68 10.53
C LEU A 229 19.32 22.49 9.69
N PHE A 230 19.20 22.27 8.38
CA PHE A 230 20.32 22.04 7.44
C PHE A 230 20.27 23.01 6.25
#